data_9602423415189602d7a7a26c597f64f1
#
_entry.id   9602423415189602d7a7a26c597f64f1
#
_cell.length_a   1.000
_cell.length_b   1.000
_cell.length_c   1.000
_cell.angle_alpha   90.00
_cell.angle_beta   90.00
_cell.angle_gamma   90.00
#
_symmetry.space_group_name_H-M   'P 1'
#
loop_
_entity.id
_entity.type
_entity.pdbx_description
1 polymer ?
#
loop_
_entity_poly.entity_id
_entity_poly.type
_entity_poly.pdbx_seq_one_letter_code
_entity_poly.pdbx_strand_id
1 'polypeptide(L)'
;IPIPKIIEIGKLDDNFSFAISKKAEGRHITDLTEIEYQNIFPELMRILDAIHIVDITDSTGYGKWNLDGEGKYDSWHECIMSIKNSPDREDIFKNTFLERDIWDSICIKIEELSSYCPEDRYLIHGDYGNNNAVSDGEQITGVFDWADSMYGDPVYDVAWLTFWHKSPEKIKQIEDYYINRGIENFSERLLCYKLRIGLSSISFYAFSNQKNKYDSIKERMLNLIN
;
A
#
# COMPACT_ATOMS: atom_id res chain seq x y z
N ILE A 1 -15.54 -8.49 -5.15
CA ILE A 1 -14.85 -7.86 -4.00
C ILE A 1 -15.89 -7.66 -2.91
N PRO A 2 -15.70 -8.16 -1.68
CA PRO A 2 -16.64 -7.99 -0.56
C PRO A 2 -16.49 -6.60 0.06
N ILE A 3 -17.18 -5.61 -0.48
CA ILE A 3 -17.22 -4.25 0.07
C ILE A 3 -18.48 -4.11 0.92
N PRO A 4 -18.39 -3.58 2.16
CA PRO A 4 -19.56 -3.34 2.99
C PRO A 4 -20.59 -2.45 2.29
N LYS A 5 -21.86 -2.88 2.27
CA LYS A 5 -22.92 -2.10 1.62
C LYS A 5 -23.08 -0.75 2.32
N ILE A 6 -22.89 0.34 1.59
CA ILE A 6 -23.17 1.69 2.05
C ILE A 6 -24.70 1.85 2.14
N ILE A 7 -25.16 2.33 3.30
CA ILE A 7 -26.59 2.57 3.60
C ILE A 7 -26.90 4.05 3.38
N GLU A 8 -26.01 4.93 3.83
CA GLU A 8 -26.21 6.37 3.78
C GLU A 8 -24.87 7.11 3.68
N ILE A 9 -24.84 8.19 2.94
CA ILE A 9 -23.74 9.16 2.89
C ILE A 9 -24.37 10.53 3.10
N GLY A 10 -23.78 11.36 3.95
CA GLY A 10 -24.27 12.69 4.24
C GLY A 10 -23.21 13.66 4.72
N LYS A 11 -23.62 14.91 4.90
CA LYS A 11 -22.79 15.94 5.54
C LYS A 11 -23.21 16.13 6.98
N LEU A 12 -22.26 16.23 7.88
CA LEU A 12 -22.49 16.60 9.26
C LEU A 12 -22.50 18.13 9.40
N ASP A 13 -21.57 18.79 8.72
CA ASP A 13 -21.43 20.23 8.55
C ASP A 13 -20.61 20.55 7.28
N ASP A 14 -20.16 21.79 7.12
CA ASP A 14 -19.40 22.22 5.94
C ASP A 14 -18.01 21.54 5.82
N ASN A 15 -17.47 20.99 6.90
CA ASN A 15 -16.12 20.42 6.96
C ASN A 15 -16.14 18.89 7.07
N PHE A 16 -17.25 18.29 7.51
CA PHE A 16 -17.32 16.86 7.80
C PHE A 16 -18.45 16.18 7.03
N SER A 17 -18.09 15.05 6.43
CA SER A 17 -19.04 14.11 5.81
C SER A 17 -19.02 12.80 6.59
N PHE A 18 -20.10 12.03 6.49
CA PHE A 18 -20.19 10.70 7.08
C PHE A 18 -20.66 9.67 6.06
N ALA A 19 -20.29 8.43 6.29
CA ALA A 19 -20.84 7.27 5.58
C ALA A 19 -21.25 6.20 6.61
N ILE A 20 -22.47 5.69 6.48
CA ILE A 20 -22.97 4.56 7.26
C ILE A 20 -22.97 3.34 6.38
N SER A 21 -22.32 2.27 6.81
CA SER A 21 -22.31 1.00 6.09
C SER A 21 -22.78 -0.15 6.99
N LYS A 22 -23.16 -1.28 6.37
CA LYS A 22 -23.31 -2.52 7.11
C LYS A 22 -21.96 -2.93 7.69
N LYS A 23 -21.96 -3.41 8.95
CA LYS A 23 -20.77 -4.02 9.54
C LYS A 23 -20.48 -5.32 8.81
N ALA A 24 -19.23 -5.53 8.40
CA ALA A 24 -18.76 -6.84 7.95
C ALA A 24 -18.57 -7.75 9.17
N GLU A 25 -18.96 -9.00 9.04
CA GLU A 25 -18.82 -10.00 10.11
C GLU A 25 -17.41 -10.61 10.12
N GLY A 26 -16.90 -10.99 11.29
CA GLY A 26 -15.61 -11.65 11.42
C GLY A 26 -14.56 -10.84 12.18
N ARG A 27 -13.29 -11.22 12.00
CA ARG A 27 -12.10 -10.65 12.65
C ARG A 27 -11.12 -10.16 11.60
N HIS A 28 -10.23 -9.25 11.97
CA HIS A 28 -9.13 -8.85 11.10
C HIS A 28 -8.24 -10.04 10.76
N ILE A 29 -7.63 -10.02 9.57
CA ILE A 29 -6.76 -11.11 9.11
C ILE A 29 -5.59 -11.33 10.07
N THR A 30 -5.11 -10.28 10.73
CA THR A 30 -4.06 -10.35 11.76
C THR A 30 -4.45 -11.17 12.99
N ASP A 31 -5.76 -11.33 13.27
CA ASP A 31 -6.28 -12.00 14.45
C ASP A 31 -6.68 -13.46 14.17
N LEU A 32 -6.48 -13.93 12.93
CA LEU A 32 -6.76 -15.30 12.54
C LEU A 32 -5.66 -16.25 13.01
N THR A 33 -6.07 -17.47 13.35
CA THR A 33 -5.15 -18.58 13.56
C THR A 33 -4.44 -18.94 12.25
N GLU A 34 -3.34 -19.69 12.34
CA GLU A 34 -2.61 -20.13 11.14
C GLU A 34 -3.50 -20.99 10.21
N ILE A 35 -4.34 -21.86 10.79
CA ILE A 35 -5.26 -22.71 10.01
C ILE A 35 -6.27 -21.84 9.25
N GLU A 36 -6.89 -20.90 9.93
CA GLU A 36 -7.85 -19.96 9.31
C GLU A 36 -7.18 -19.11 8.22
N TYR A 37 -5.97 -18.63 8.47
CA TYR A 37 -5.21 -17.88 7.46
C TYR A 37 -4.95 -18.72 6.21
N GLN A 38 -4.54 -19.97 6.36
CA GLN A 38 -4.30 -20.87 5.22
C GLN A 38 -5.59 -21.17 4.45
N ASN A 39 -6.72 -21.30 5.14
CA ASN A 39 -8.03 -21.49 4.50
C ASN A 39 -8.41 -20.30 3.59
N ILE A 40 -8.18 -19.07 4.06
CA ILE A 40 -8.57 -17.86 3.34
C ILE A 40 -7.52 -17.34 2.34
N PHE A 41 -6.27 -17.81 2.43
CA PHE A 41 -5.17 -17.29 1.61
C PHE A 41 -5.47 -17.29 0.10
N PRO A 42 -6.02 -18.36 -0.51
CA PRO A 42 -6.36 -18.34 -1.93
C PRO A 42 -7.39 -17.25 -2.28
N GLU A 43 -8.36 -17.02 -1.39
CA GLU A 43 -9.38 -15.99 -1.60
C GLU A 43 -8.80 -14.58 -1.39
N LEU A 44 -7.92 -14.40 -0.41
CA LEU A 44 -7.22 -13.13 -0.17
C LEU A 44 -6.49 -12.68 -1.44
N MET A 45 -5.76 -13.59 -2.09
CA MET A 45 -5.06 -13.31 -3.34
C MET A 45 -6.03 -13.07 -4.51
N ARG A 46 -7.10 -13.88 -4.62
CA ARG A 46 -8.12 -13.72 -5.66
C ARG A 46 -8.85 -12.37 -5.57
N ILE A 47 -9.10 -11.88 -4.35
CA ILE A 47 -9.73 -10.56 -4.15
C ILE A 47 -8.77 -9.45 -4.58
N LEU A 48 -7.48 -9.56 -4.24
CA LEU A 48 -6.48 -8.61 -4.69
C LEU A 48 -6.37 -8.57 -6.21
N ASP A 49 -6.32 -9.72 -6.86
CA ASP A 49 -6.37 -9.81 -8.32
C ASP A 49 -7.67 -9.18 -8.89
N ALA A 50 -8.81 -9.39 -8.22
CA ALA A 50 -10.09 -8.80 -8.65
C ALA A 50 -10.13 -7.27 -8.51
N ILE A 51 -9.39 -6.69 -7.56
CA ILE A 51 -9.20 -5.25 -7.45
C ILE A 51 -8.42 -4.74 -8.67
N HIS A 52 -7.34 -5.42 -9.02
CA HIS A 52 -6.45 -5.01 -10.10
C HIS A 52 -7.10 -5.10 -11.50
N ILE A 53 -8.15 -5.89 -11.70
CA ILE A 53 -8.86 -6.00 -12.99
C ILE A 53 -10.14 -5.13 -13.06
N VAL A 54 -10.38 -4.27 -12.08
CA VAL A 54 -11.48 -3.30 -12.17
C VAL A 54 -11.28 -2.41 -13.39
N ASP A 55 -12.34 -2.23 -14.17
CA ASP A 55 -12.31 -1.35 -15.34
C ASP A 55 -12.13 0.11 -14.92
N ILE A 56 -11.03 0.72 -15.37
CA ILE A 56 -10.66 2.11 -15.13
C ILE A 56 -10.47 2.90 -16.44
N THR A 57 -11.05 2.43 -17.54
CA THR A 57 -10.89 3.05 -18.87
C THR A 57 -11.39 4.49 -18.93
N ASP A 58 -12.41 4.83 -18.15
CA ASP A 58 -12.96 6.20 -18.06
C ASP A 58 -12.16 7.12 -17.13
N SER A 59 -11.03 6.66 -16.57
CA SER A 59 -10.16 7.44 -15.71
C SER A 59 -8.84 7.78 -16.39
N THR A 60 -8.11 8.78 -15.88
CA THR A 60 -6.81 9.22 -16.41
C THR A 60 -5.76 9.36 -15.31
N GLY A 61 -4.48 9.51 -15.68
CA GLY A 61 -3.37 9.79 -14.78
C GLY A 61 -3.04 8.65 -13.82
N TYR A 62 -2.13 8.92 -12.89
CA TYR A 62 -1.59 7.97 -11.90
C TYR A 62 -1.64 8.52 -10.49
N GLY A 63 -1.48 7.63 -9.50
CA GLY A 63 -1.56 8.01 -8.09
C GLY A 63 -3.00 8.22 -7.63
N LYS A 64 -3.18 8.91 -6.50
CA LYS A 64 -4.51 9.24 -5.96
C LYS A 64 -5.26 10.16 -6.93
N TRP A 65 -6.56 9.92 -7.06
CA TRP A 65 -7.44 10.67 -7.97
C TRP A 65 -8.23 11.76 -7.27
N ASN A 66 -8.69 12.74 -8.05
CA ASN A 66 -9.65 13.77 -7.67
C ASN A 66 -11.11 13.28 -7.82
N LEU A 67 -12.09 14.17 -7.60
CA LEU A 67 -13.51 13.86 -7.70
C LEU A 67 -13.97 13.47 -9.13
N ASP A 68 -13.21 13.85 -10.15
CA ASP A 68 -13.49 13.56 -11.56
C ASP A 68 -12.84 12.24 -12.03
N GLY A 69 -12.15 11.53 -11.12
CA GLY A 69 -11.46 10.27 -11.42
C GLY A 69 -10.11 10.46 -12.12
N GLU A 70 -9.54 11.66 -12.10
CA GLU A 70 -8.25 11.95 -12.69
C GLU A 70 -7.14 11.75 -11.66
N GLY A 71 -6.16 10.90 -11.96
CA GLY A 71 -4.95 10.71 -11.16
C GLY A 71 -4.07 11.95 -11.16
N LYS A 72 -3.34 12.16 -10.09
CA LYS A 72 -2.57 13.38 -9.82
C LYS A 72 -1.34 13.55 -10.72
N TYR A 73 -0.79 12.46 -11.25
CA TYR A 73 0.48 12.45 -11.98
C TYR A 73 0.29 11.98 -13.42
N ASP A 74 1.15 12.44 -14.32
CA ASP A 74 1.10 12.08 -15.74
C ASP A 74 1.73 10.70 -16.01
N SER A 75 2.57 10.19 -15.08
CA SER A 75 3.20 8.88 -15.17
C SER A 75 3.31 8.19 -13.80
N TRP A 76 3.45 6.87 -13.82
CA TRP A 76 3.71 6.10 -12.61
C TRP A 76 5.09 6.41 -12.02
N HIS A 77 6.09 6.60 -12.89
CA HIS A 77 7.42 7.05 -12.47
C HIS A 77 7.36 8.37 -11.70
N GLU A 78 6.63 9.37 -12.20
CA GLU A 78 6.45 10.65 -11.52
C GLU A 78 5.78 10.46 -10.14
N CYS A 79 4.76 9.61 -10.06
CA CYS A 79 4.10 9.27 -8.80
C CYS A 79 5.07 8.62 -7.80
N ILE A 80 5.90 7.66 -8.24
CA ILE A 80 6.92 7.02 -7.40
C ILE A 80 7.89 8.08 -6.87
N MET A 81 8.40 8.93 -7.75
CA MET A 81 9.43 9.92 -7.44
C MET A 81 8.90 11.15 -6.69
N SER A 82 7.59 11.34 -6.62
CA SER A 82 6.97 12.46 -5.89
C SER A 82 7.37 12.54 -4.42
N ILE A 83 7.79 11.43 -3.84
CA ILE A 83 8.26 11.38 -2.45
C ILE A 83 9.48 12.28 -2.20
N LYS A 84 10.30 12.56 -3.24
CA LYS A 84 11.44 13.49 -3.16
C LYS A 84 11.00 14.95 -3.01
N ASN A 85 9.84 15.30 -3.56
CA ASN A 85 9.44 16.69 -3.84
C ASN A 85 8.40 17.25 -2.84
N SER A 86 8.34 16.73 -1.60
CA SER A 86 7.46 17.32 -0.58
C SER A 86 7.95 18.73 -0.23
N PRO A 87 7.09 19.78 -0.32
CA PRO A 87 7.47 21.16 -0.04
C PRO A 87 7.97 21.35 1.39
N ASP A 88 7.48 20.56 2.34
CA ASP A 88 7.85 20.68 3.77
C ASP A 88 9.07 19.82 4.15
N ARG A 89 9.74 19.17 3.18
CA ARG A 89 10.81 18.22 3.44
C ARG A 89 11.98 18.80 4.22
N GLU A 90 12.43 20.00 3.85
CA GLU A 90 13.52 20.69 4.54
C GLU A 90 13.17 21.02 5.99
N ASP A 91 11.92 21.38 6.26
CA ASP A 91 11.46 21.67 7.61
C ASP A 91 11.34 20.38 8.45
N ILE A 92 10.95 19.26 7.84
CA ILE A 92 10.94 17.97 8.51
C ILE A 92 12.37 17.56 8.93
N PHE A 93 13.37 17.70 8.08
CA PHE A 93 14.76 17.43 8.43
C PHE A 93 15.29 18.32 9.56
N LYS A 94 14.92 19.61 9.57
CA LYS A 94 15.38 20.54 10.60
C LYS A 94 14.71 20.33 11.95
N ASN A 95 13.45 19.93 11.96
CA ASN A 95 12.59 19.94 13.14
C ASN A 95 12.29 18.54 13.70
N THR A 96 12.82 17.46 13.06
CA THR A 96 12.60 16.08 13.50
C THR A 96 13.92 15.31 13.52
N PHE A 97 13.84 14.04 13.90
CA PHE A 97 14.98 13.11 13.85
C PHE A 97 15.10 12.34 12.52
N LEU A 98 14.44 12.82 11.44
CA LEU A 98 14.59 12.22 10.11
C LEU A 98 16.02 12.42 9.61
N GLU A 99 16.74 11.31 9.34
CA GLU A 99 18.14 11.32 8.92
C GLU A 99 18.23 11.56 7.40
N ARG A 100 18.84 12.68 7.01
CA ARG A 100 18.99 13.07 5.59
C ARG A 100 19.78 12.03 4.79
N ASP A 101 20.90 11.54 5.30
CA ASP A 101 21.76 10.59 4.58
C ASP A 101 21.01 9.28 4.29
N ILE A 102 20.20 8.80 5.23
CA ILE A 102 19.35 7.63 5.04
C ILE A 102 18.29 7.92 3.97
N TRP A 103 17.63 9.08 4.08
CA TRP A 103 16.62 9.50 3.10
C TRP A 103 17.19 9.54 1.68
N ASP A 104 18.31 10.24 1.50
CA ASP A 104 18.93 10.45 0.18
C ASP A 104 19.41 9.12 -0.42
N SER A 105 20.03 8.24 0.39
CA SER A 105 20.50 6.93 -0.07
C SER A 105 19.33 6.04 -0.55
N ILE A 106 18.22 6.03 0.18
CA ILE A 106 17.02 5.27 -0.22
C ILE A 106 16.36 5.89 -1.46
N CYS A 107 16.31 7.22 -1.56
CA CYS A 107 15.81 7.90 -2.76
C CYS A 107 16.62 7.56 -4.02
N ILE A 108 17.95 7.48 -3.94
CA ILE A 108 18.81 7.05 -5.04
C ILE A 108 18.45 5.61 -5.45
N LYS A 109 18.26 4.72 -4.46
CA LYS A 109 17.91 3.33 -4.74
C LYS A 109 16.53 3.17 -5.38
N ILE A 110 15.53 3.95 -4.92
CA ILE A 110 14.19 3.99 -5.54
C ILE A 110 14.31 4.47 -7.00
N GLU A 111 15.12 5.49 -7.28
CA GLU A 111 15.32 6.02 -8.64
C GLU A 111 15.94 4.98 -9.57
N GLU A 112 16.97 4.24 -9.13
CA GLU A 112 17.54 3.12 -9.88
C GLU A 112 16.50 2.05 -10.20
N LEU A 113 15.72 1.64 -9.19
CA LEU A 113 14.72 0.58 -9.31
C LEU A 113 13.47 0.99 -10.08
N SER A 114 13.14 2.28 -10.10
CA SER A 114 11.95 2.77 -10.80
C SER A 114 11.98 2.52 -12.30
N SER A 115 13.18 2.33 -12.90
CA SER A 115 13.33 1.94 -14.30
C SER A 115 12.74 0.55 -14.64
N TYR A 116 12.56 -0.30 -13.66
CA TYR A 116 11.90 -1.62 -13.79
C TYR A 116 10.39 -1.56 -13.60
N CYS A 117 9.85 -0.44 -13.11
CA CYS A 117 8.43 -0.27 -12.86
C CYS A 117 7.71 0.11 -14.16
N PRO A 118 6.68 -0.65 -14.59
CA PRO A 118 5.97 -0.35 -15.82
C PRO A 118 5.06 0.88 -15.66
N GLU A 119 4.71 1.49 -16.79
CA GLU A 119 3.69 2.53 -16.88
C GLU A 119 2.27 1.94 -17.09
N ASP A 120 2.09 0.65 -16.82
CA ASP A 120 0.78 0.02 -16.83
C ASP A 120 -0.07 0.55 -15.66
N ARG A 121 -1.37 0.78 -15.95
CA ARG A 121 -2.26 1.44 -15.01
C ARG A 121 -3.42 0.53 -14.61
N TYR A 122 -3.50 0.24 -13.31
CA TYR A 122 -4.53 -0.57 -12.68
C TYR A 122 -5.08 0.15 -11.46
N LEU A 123 -6.29 -0.22 -11.01
CA LEU A 123 -6.73 0.14 -9.68
C LEU A 123 -5.90 -0.63 -8.66
N ILE A 124 -5.32 0.06 -7.69
CA ILE A 124 -4.67 -0.54 -6.52
C ILE A 124 -5.33 -0.03 -5.24
N HIS A 125 -5.38 -0.88 -4.22
CA HIS A 125 -5.98 -0.52 -2.94
C HIS A 125 -5.10 0.42 -2.13
N GLY A 126 -3.78 0.25 -2.21
CA GLY A 126 -2.77 1.05 -1.52
C GLY A 126 -2.56 0.71 -0.04
N ASP A 127 -3.52 0.01 0.60
CA ASP A 127 -3.44 -0.45 2.01
C ASP A 127 -4.16 -1.80 2.19
N TYR A 128 -4.00 -2.73 1.22
CA TYR A 128 -4.69 -4.02 1.23
C TYR A 128 -4.17 -4.97 2.30
N GLY A 129 -5.09 -5.72 2.91
CA GLY A 129 -4.79 -6.81 3.83
C GLY A 129 -4.72 -6.40 5.31
N ASN A 130 -4.00 -7.17 6.12
CA ASN A 130 -3.76 -6.91 7.53
C ASN A 130 -5.01 -6.47 8.31
N ASN A 131 -5.19 -5.16 8.54
CA ASN A 131 -6.31 -4.58 9.29
C ASN A 131 -7.47 -4.11 8.42
N ASN A 132 -7.31 -4.10 7.09
CA ASN A 132 -8.30 -3.59 6.14
C ASN A 132 -9.09 -4.69 5.43
N ALA A 133 -8.92 -5.93 5.86
CA ALA A 133 -9.80 -7.04 5.49
C ALA A 133 -10.19 -7.85 6.72
N VAL A 134 -11.42 -8.36 6.73
CA VAL A 134 -11.95 -9.23 7.78
C VAL A 134 -12.44 -10.54 7.18
N SER A 135 -12.41 -11.58 8.04
CA SER A 135 -12.80 -12.94 7.69
C SER A 135 -13.56 -13.58 8.85
N ASP A 136 -14.48 -14.48 8.53
CA ASP A 136 -15.12 -15.38 9.50
C ASP A 136 -14.28 -16.64 9.79
N GLY A 137 -13.12 -16.80 9.12
CA GLY A 137 -12.21 -17.95 9.22
C GLY A 137 -12.33 -18.93 8.04
N GLU A 138 -13.35 -18.76 7.19
CA GLU A 138 -13.61 -19.58 6.01
C GLU A 138 -13.55 -18.75 4.72
N GLN A 139 -13.97 -17.47 4.78
CA GLN A 139 -14.00 -16.54 3.65
C GLN A 139 -13.71 -15.11 4.09
N ILE A 140 -13.32 -14.26 3.13
CA ILE A 140 -13.20 -12.82 3.35
C ILE A 140 -14.59 -12.18 3.28
N THR A 141 -15.03 -11.56 4.36
CA THR A 141 -16.37 -10.97 4.51
C THR A 141 -16.41 -9.48 4.29
N GLY A 142 -15.25 -8.80 4.29
CA GLY A 142 -15.16 -7.39 4.04
C GLY A 142 -13.76 -6.89 3.73
N VAL A 143 -13.67 -5.94 2.79
CA VAL A 143 -12.49 -5.14 2.48
C VAL A 143 -12.88 -3.68 2.60
N PHE A 144 -12.10 -2.91 3.35
CA PHE A 144 -12.39 -1.51 3.66
C PHE A 144 -11.14 -0.63 3.64
N ASP A 145 -11.35 0.66 3.92
CA ASP A 145 -10.33 1.71 3.93
C ASP A 145 -9.66 1.90 2.56
N TRP A 146 -10.45 2.33 1.62
CA TRP A 146 -10.04 2.66 0.26
C TRP A 146 -9.42 4.06 0.12
N ALA A 147 -9.13 4.73 1.25
CA ALA A 147 -8.62 6.11 1.27
C ALA A 147 -7.23 6.25 0.62
N ASP A 148 -6.47 5.16 0.57
CA ASP A 148 -5.15 5.11 -0.07
C ASP A 148 -5.17 4.50 -1.48
N SER A 149 -6.38 4.18 -1.99
CA SER A 149 -6.50 3.64 -3.34
C SER A 149 -6.05 4.65 -4.40
N MET A 150 -5.44 4.12 -5.45
CA MET A 150 -4.83 4.92 -6.51
C MET A 150 -4.70 4.14 -7.82
N TYR A 151 -4.30 4.81 -8.89
CA TYR A 151 -3.95 4.17 -10.16
C TYR A 151 -2.45 3.95 -10.25
N GLY A 152 -2.04 2.73 -10.56
CA GLY A 152 -0.62 2.38 -10.68
C GLY A 152 -0.36 0.90 -10.91
N ASP A 153 0.84 0.47 -10.55
CA ASP A 153 1.31 -0.90 -10.70
C ASP A 153 0.77 -1.82 -9.59
N PRO A 154 0.11 -2.95 -9.91
CA PRO A 154 -0.44 -3.91 -8.95
C PRO A 154 0.59 -4.45 -7.93
N VAL A 155 1.87 -4.52 -8.30
CA VAL A 155 2.94 -4.97 -7.39
C VAL A 155 3.09 -4.05 -6.18
N TYR A 156 2.58 -2.81 -6.25
CA TYR A 156 2.53 -1.90 -5.10
C TYR A 156 1.71 -2.48 -3.93
N ASP A 157 0.53 -3.06 -4.20
CA ASP A 157 -0.29 -3.71 -3.16
C ASP A 157 0.42 -4.94 -2.56
N VAL A 158 1.13 -5.70 -3.38
CA VAL A 158 1.95 -6.84 -2.89
C VAL A 158 3.08 -6.34 -1.99
N ALA A 159 3.72 -5.24 -2.38
CA ALA A 159 4.75 -4.60 -1.56
C ALA A 159 4.18 -4.12 -0.23
N TRP A 160 2.99 -3.49 -0.25
CA TRP A 160 2.30 -3.05 0.97
C TRP A 160 1.98 -4.22 1.90
N LEU A 161 1.32 -5.26 1.37
CA LEU A 161 0.92 -6.43 2.13
C LEU A 161 2.14 -7.14 2.77
N THR A 162 3.24 -7.29 2.03
CA THR A 162 4.45 -7.98 2.50
C THR A 162 5.34 -7.09 3.37
N PHE A 163 5.38 -5.78 3.13
CA PHE A 163 6.17 -4.85 3.95
C PHE A 163 5.71 -4.81 5.40
N TRP A 164 4.40 -4.85 5.66
CA TRP A 164 3.85 -4.78 7.02
C TRP A 164 3.69 -6.15 7.69
N HIS A 165 3.83 -7.24 6.93
CA HIS A 165 3.69 -8.58 7.50
C HIS A 165 4.87 -8.92 8.42
N LYS A 166 4.57 -9.66 9.54
CA LYS A 166 5.59 -10.03 10.53
C LYS A 166 6.13 -11.45 10.34
N SER A 167 5.37 -12.36 9.70
CA SER A 167 5.79 -13.75 9.46
C SER A 167 6.57 -13.84 8.15
N PRO A 168 7.85 -14.25 8.18
CA PRO A 168 8.63 -14.50 6.96
C PRO A 168 8.02 -15.56 6.06
N GLU A 169 7.38 -16.58 6.65
CA GLU A 169 6.72 -17.67 5.91
C GLU A 169 5.55 -17.15 5.09
N LYS A 170 4.70 -16.27 5.67
CA LYS A 170 3.58 -15.64 4.96
C LYS A 170 4.05 -14.65 3.90
N ILE A 171 5.10 -13.87 4.20
CA ILE A 171 5.73 -13.01 3.19
C ILE A 171 6.15 -13.85 1.99
N LYS A 172 6.91 -14.93 2.23
CA LYS A 172 7.35 -15.82 1.17
C LYS A 172 6.17 -16.45 0.41
N GLN A 173 5.11 -16.89 1.09
CA GLN A 173 3.92 -17.46 0.46
C GLN A 173 3.25 -16.46 -0.50
N ILE A 174 3.14 -15.19 -0.09
CA ILE A 174 2.59 -14.12 -0.93
C ILE A 174 3.49 -13.86 -2.14
N GLU A 175 4.80 -13.72 -1.92
CA GLU A 175 5.77 -13.46 -2.99
C GLU A 175 5.83 -14.62 -3.99
N ASP A 176 5.88 -15.88 -3.52
CA ASP A 176 5.86 -17.08 -4.36
C ASP A 176 4.60 -17.15 -5.24
N TYR A 177 3.44 -16.70 -4.74
CA TYR A 177 2.21 -16.64 -5.52
C TYR A 177 2.36 -15.77 -6.77
N TYR A 178 3.06 -14.62 -6.67
CA TYR A 178 3.27 -13.70 -7.80
C TYR A 178 4.49 -14.10 -8.65
N ILE A 179 5.57 -14.60 -8.06
CA ILE A 179 6.74 -15.11 -8.79
C ILE A 179 6.33 -16.23 -9.74
N ASN A 180 5.50 -17.17 -9.29
CA ASN A 180 5.03 -18.31 -10.10
C ASN A 180 4.12 -17.88 -11.27
N ARG A 181 3.65 -16.65 -11.30
CA ARG A 181 2.89 -16.05 -12.41
C ARG A 181 3.78 -15.44 -13.48
N GLY A 182 5.09 -15.37 -13.27
CA GLY A 182 6.05 -14.87 -14.23
C GLY A 182 5.96 -13.36 -14.48
N ILE A 183 5.60 -12.58 -13.44
CA ILE A 183 5.54 -11.12 -13.53
C ILE A 183 6.95 -10.59 -13.81
N GLU A 184 7.09 -9.82 -14.87
CA GLU A 184 8.35 -9.23 -15.29
C GLU A 184 8.92 -8.29 -14.21
N ASN A 185 10.23 -8.38 -13.94
CA ASN A 185 10.97 -7.56 -12.98
C ASN A 185 10.31 -7.51 -11.58
N PHE A 186 9.61 -8.61 -11.18
CA PHE A 186 8.82 -8.62 -9.94
C PHE A 186 9.67 -8.24 -8.71
N SER A 187 10.88 -8.76 -8.59
CA SER A 187 11.74 -8.52 -7.42
C SER A 187 12.20 -7.07 -7.32
N GLU A 188 12.58 -6.46 -8.44
CA GLU A 188 13.02 -5.06 -8.53
C GLU A 188 11.86 -4.10 -8.23
N ARG A 189 10.68 -4.37 -8.83
CA ARG A 189 9.44 -3.61 -8.59
C ARG A 189 9.02 -3.70 -7.12
N LEU A 190 9.00 -4.91 -6.58
CA LEU A 190 8.66 -5.17 -5.18
C LEU A 190 9.59 -4.42 -4.21
N LEU A 191 10.89 -4.46 -4.47
CA LEU A 191 11.88 -3.74 -3.66
C LEU A 191 11.69 -2.23 -3.77
N CYS A 192 11.51 -1.71 -4.97
CA CYS A 192 11.22 -0.28 -5.22
C CYS A 192 10.06 0.21 -4.36
N TYR A 193 8.95 -0.51 -4.39
CA TYR A 193 7.74 -0.11 -3.65
C TYR A 193 7.88 -0.31 -2.15
N LYS A 194 8.53 -1.38 -1.68
CA LYS A 194 8.83 -1.55 -0.25
C LYS A 194 9.68 -0.39 0.30
N LEU A 195 10.70 0.04 -0.44
CA LEU A 195 11.52 1.19 -0.06
C LEU A 195 10.72 2.50 -0.04
N ARG A 196 9.86 2.72 -1.06
CA ARG A 196 9.00 3.90 -1.11
C ARG A 196 8.00 3.94 0.05
N ILE A 197 7.37 2.81 0.38
CA ILE A 197 6.46 2.67 1.53
C ILE A 197 7.22 2.95 2.84
N GLY A 198 8.39 2.35 3.01
CA GLY A 198 9.23 2.56 4.18
C GLY A 198 9.66 4.01 4.34
N LEU A 199 10.06 4.67 3.24
CA LEU A 199 10.47 6.07 3.25
C LEU A 199 9.33 7.01 3.65
N SER A 200 8.11 6.78 3.13
CA SER A 200 6.90 7.50 3.55
C SER A 200 6.64 7.30 5.05
N SER A 201 6.78 6.07 5.52
CA SER A 201 6.52 5.70 6.91
C SER A 201 7.51 6.33 7.89
N ILE A 202 8.82 6.34 7.58
CA ILE A 202 9.80 7.00 8.46
C ILE A 202 9.60 8.52 8.50
N SER A 203 9.19 9.13 7.40
CA SER A 203 8.81 10.56 7.38
C SER A 203 7.64 10.84 8.32
N PHE A 204 6.59 10.02 8.24
CA PHE A 204 5.42 10.14 9.12
C PHE A 204 5.77 9.92 10.60
N TYR A 205 6.58 8.90 10.92
CA TYR A 205 6.98 8.62 12.30
C TYR A 205 7.94 9.68 12.86
N ALA A 206 8.78 10.26 12.02
CA ALA A 206 9.62 11.39 12.44
C ALA A 206 8.76 12.61 12.75
N PHE A 207 7.81 12.98 11.88
CA PHE A 207 6.88 14.09 12.08
C PHE A 207 5.99 13.89 13.31
N SER A 208 5.48 12.68 13.53
CA SER A 208 4.63 12.34 14.68
C SER A 208 5.39 12.01 15.97
N ASN A 209 6.71 12.20 15.99
CA ASN A 209 7.60 11.97 17.14
C ASN A 209 7.57 10.53 17.68
N GLN A 210 7.46 9.52 16.79
CA GLN A 210 7.41 8.10 17.13
C GLN A 210 8.76 7.40 16.86
N LYS A 211 9.80 7.75 17.64
CA LYS A 211 11.19 7.32 17.38
C LYS A 211 11.37 5.81 17.30
N ASN A 212 10.74 5.02 18.17
CA ASN A 212 10.87 3.55 18.14
C ASN A 212 10.33 2.93 16.84
N LYS A 213 9.21 3.45 16.32
CA LYS A 213 8.67 2.99 15.04
C LYS A 213 9.55 3.42 13.87
N TYR A 214 10.05 4.65 13.92
CA TYR A 214 11.01 5.15 12.95
C TYR A 214 12.24 4.21 12.86
N ASP A 215 12.88 3.90 13.98
CA ASP A 215 14.07 3.06 14.01
C ASP A 215 13.80 1.66 13.48
N SER A 216 12.67 1.07 13.85
CA SER A 216 12.26 -0.25 13.35
C SER A 216 12.04 -0.28 11.82
N ILE A 217 11.42 0.75 11.25
CA ILE A 217 11.20 0.82 9.79
C ILE A 217 12.50 1.14 9.06
N LYS A 218 13.34 2.02 9.61
CA LYS A 218 14.66 2.30 9.08
C LYS A 218 15.50 1.02 8.98
N GLU A 219 15.58 0.25 10.06
CA GLU A 219 16.30 -1.03 10.08
C GLU A 219 15.74 -2.01 9.04
N ARG A 220 14.40 -2.11 8.92
CA ARG A 220 13.76 -2.95 7.91
C ARG A 220 14.17 -2.57 6.49
N MET A 221 14.17 -1.27 6.15
CA MET A 221 14.61 -0.82 4.83
C MET A 221 16.08 -1.10 4.56
N LEU A 222 16.96 -0.86 5.55
CA LEU A 222 18.39 -1.14 5.40
C LEU A 222 18.66 -2.63 5.19
N ASN A 223 17.89 -3.52 5.83
CA ASN A 223 17.99 -4.96 5.63
C ASN A 223 17.49 -5.42 4.24
N LEU A 224 16.66 -4.63 3.55
CA LEU A 224 16.21 -4.94 2.19
C LEU A 224 17.26 -4.62 1.12
N ILE A 225 18.23 -3.76 1.40
CA ILE A 225 19.23 -3.28 0.42
C ILE A 225 20.64 -3.82 0.67
N ASN A 226 20.87 -4.53 1.78
CA ASN A 226 22.12 -5.21 2.12
C ASN A 226 22.05 -6.71 1.80
#